data_e461b24d76cd549832dead2c84e632f1
#
_entry.id   e461b24d76cd549832dead2c84e632f1
#
_cell.length_a   1.000
_cell.length_b   1.000
_cell.length_c   1.000
_cell.angle_alpha   90.00
_cell.angle_beta   90.00
_cell.angle_gamma   90.00
#
_symmetry.space_group_name_H-M   'P 1'
#
loop_
_entity.id
_entity.type
_entity.pdbx_description
1 polymer ?
#
loop_
_entity_poly.entity_id
_entity_poly.type
_entity_poly.pdbx_seq_one_letter_code
_entity_poly.pdbx_strand_id
1 'polypeptide(L)'
;MNNKANFFLPDFSDLHIMVIGDIMIDRYISGSVRRISPEAPVPVLELQDTEDRLGGAANVALNLQSLGAQVTLLSIIGADDEGENLATKLDTITNLEHHLVRVNKRQTTVKTRVISGKQQIVRIDKEDTNDINEEVSDMVFRRFEKCLSQNPPHGIIIQDYNKGMLVESLIKKII
;
A
#
# COMPACT_ATOMS: atom_id res chain seq x y z
N MET A 1 -21.43 0.88 -39.15
CA MET A 1 -20.01 0.47 -39.16
C MET A 1 -19.44 0.71 -37.77
N ASN A 2 -19.32 -0.36 -36.98
CA ASN A 2 -18.73 -0.28 -35.62
C ASN A 2 -17.20 -0.25 -35.75
N ASN A 3 -16.63 0.94 -35.67
CA ASN A 3 -15.19 1.10 -35.53
C ASN A 3 -14.81 0.74 -34.07
N LYS A 4 -14.58 -0.55 -33.77
CA LYS A 4 -13.88 -0.95 -32.56
C LYS A 4 -12.44 -0.49 -32.72
N ALA A 5 -12.08 0.61 -32.05
CA ALA A 5 -10.69 0.96 -31.90
C ALA A 5 -10.01 -0.26 -31.19
N ASN A 6 -9.13 -0.94 -31.90
CA ASN A 6 -8.28 -1.96 -31.30
C ASN A 6 -7.32 -1.22 -30.33
N PHE A 7 -7.68 -1.22 -29.05
CA PHE A 7 -6.81 -0.71 -28.00
C PHE A 7 -5.70 -1.76 -27.81
N PHE A 8 -4.53 -1.48 -28.32
CA PHE A 8 -3.35 -2.31 -28.12
C PHE A 8 -2.67 -1.82 -26.83
N LEU A 9 -2.75 -2.60 -25.76
CA LEU A 9 -1.92 -2.36 -24.58
C LEU A 9 -0.50 -2.80 -24.92
N PRO A 10 0.53 -1.97 -24.67
CA PRO A 10 1.91 -2.39 -24.78
C PRO A 10 2.21 -3.59 -23.87
N ASP A 11 3.14 -4.43 -24.25
CA ASP A 11 3.69 -5.47 -23.38
C ASP A 11 4.69 -4.83 -22.41
N PHE A 12 4.46 -5.03 -21.12
CA PHE A 12 5.33 -4.51 -20.05
C PHE A 12 6.18 -5.60 -19.40
N SER A 13 6.17 -6.85 -19.91
CA SER A 13 6.86 -7.99 -19.32
C SER A 13 8.38 -7.82 -19.20
N ASP A 14 8.98 -7.04 -20.10
CA ASP A 14 10.41 -6.74 -20.09
C ASP A 14 10.78 -5.57 -19.17
N LEU A 15 9.80 -4.91 -18.58
CA LEU A 15 10.05 -3.76 -17.70
C LEU A 15 10.20 -4.21 -16.25
N HIS A 16 11.22 -3.67 -15.60
CA HIS A 16 11.41 -3.70 -14.16
C HIS A 16 11.18 -2.30 -13.59
N ILE A 17 10.20 -2.14 -12.71
CA ILE A 17 9.83 -0.87 -12.09
C ILE A 17 10.02 -0.95 -10.59
N MET A 18 10.73 0.02 -10.03
CA MET A 18 10.80 0.18 -8.58
C MET A 18 9.74 1.15 -8.10
N VAL A 19 8.97 0.76 -7.09
CA VAL A 19 7.99 1.62 -6.42
C VAL A 19 8.50 1.89 -5.01
N ILE A 20 8.62 3.16 -4.64
CA ILE A 20 9.07 3.61 -3.32
C ILE A 20 7.99 4.49 -2.72
N GLY A 21 7.53 4.20 -1.51
CA GLY A 21 6.55 5.07 -0.87
C GLY A 21 5.73 4.42 0.22
N ASP A 22 4.71 5.15 0.66
CA ASP A 22 3.85 4.75 1.75
C ASP A 22 2.89 3.65 1.34
N ILE A 23 2.95 2.52 2.04
CA ILE A 23 2.02 1.40 1.88
C ILE A 23 1.02 1.36 3.02
N MET A 24 -0.13 0.77 2.76
CA MET A 24 -1.21 0.65 3.76
C MET A 24 -2.12 -0.53 3.47
N ILE A 25 -2.94 -0.87 4.44
CA ILE A 25 -4.07 -1.78 4.27
C ILE A 25 -5.33 -0.95 4.07
N ASP A 26 -6.05 -1.16 2.98
CA ASP A 26 -7.42 -0.71 2.80
C ASP A 26 -8.35 -1.84 3.25
N ARG A 27 -8.89 -1.71 4.47
CA ARG A 27 -9.82 -2.70 5.07
C ARG A 27 -11.25 -2.31 4.78
N TYR A 28 -12.03 -3.25 4.27
CA TYR A 28 -13.45 -3.11 4.01
C TYR A 28 -14.22 -4.01 4.95
N ILE A 29 -15.03 -3.40 5.82
CA ILE A 29 -15.97 -4.09 6.71
C ILE A 29 -17.35 -3.88 6.11
N SER A 30 -17.97 -4.93 5.60
CA SER A 30 -19.30 -4.88 4.98
C SER A 30 -20.35 -5.60 5.80
N GLY A 31 -21.56 -5.07 5.77
CA GLY A 31 -22.68 -5.64 6.50
C GLY A 31 -24.00 -4.94 6.21
N SER A 32 -25.00 -5.25 7.03
CA SER A 32 -26.33 -4.63 6.96
C SER A 32 -26.61 -3.78 8.19
N VAL A 33 -27.21 -2.62 7.97
CA VAL A 33 -27.74 -1.76 9.03
C VAL A 33 -29.25 -1.90 9.05
N ARG A 34 -29.80 -2.50 10.12
CA ARG A 34 -31.25 -2.74 10.27
C ARG A 34 -31.87 -1.99 11.46
N ARG A 35 -31.03 -1.46 12.34
CA ARG A 35 -31.49 -0.78 13.56
C ARG A 35 -30.49 0.31 13.99
N ILE A 36 -31.02 1.22 14.78
CA ILE A 36 -30.24 2.18 15.55
C ILE A 36 -29.93 1.58 16.93
N SER A 37 -28.76 1.87 17.48
CA SER A 37 -28.39 1.41 18.83
C SER A 37 -29.34 2.01 19.89
N PRO A 38 -29.73 1.22 20.92
CA PRO A 38 -30.44 1.76 22.06
C PRO A 38 -29.56 2.62 22.99
N GLU A 39 -28.22 2.50 22.87
CA GLU A 39 -27.26 3.22 23.71
C GLU A 39 -26.93 4.62 23.19
N ALA A 40 -27.05 4.83 21.87
CA ALA A 40 -26.75 6.10 21.22
C ALA A 40 -27.43 6.15 19.83
N PRO A 41 -27.67 7.34 19.24
CA PRO A 41 -28.29 7.47 17.92
C PRO A 41 -27.30 7.13 16.79
N VAL A 42 -26.73 5.92 16.83
CA VAL A 42 -25.75 5.41 15.85
C VAL A 42 -26.27 4.11 15.21
N PRO A 43 -26.00 3.88 13.92
CA PRO A 43 -26.36 2.65 13.24
C PRO A 43 -25.61 1.44 13.82
N VAL A 44 -26.29 0.30 13.92
CA VAL A 44 -25.65 -0.99 14.25
C VAL A 44 -25.43 -1.75 12.97
N LEU A 45 -24.17 -1.99 12.62
CA LEU A 45 -23.79 -2.82 11.48
C LEU A 45 -23.74 -4.28 11.92
N GLU A 46 -24.54 -5.13 11.30
CA GLU A 46 -24.42 -6.59 11.40
C GLU A 46 -23.35 -7.03 10.40
N LEU A 47 -22.16 -7.40 10.92
CA LEU A 47 -21.01 -7.78 10.12
C LEU A 47 -21.32 -9.00 9.24
N GLN A 48 -20.97 -8.92 7.97
CA GLN A 48 -21.09 -10.00 6.99
C GLN A 48 -19.74 -10.43 6.43
N ASP A 49 -18.86 -9.46 6.14
CA ASP A 49 -17.55 -9.74 5.54
C ASP A 49 -16.51 -8.71 5.94
N THR A 50 -15.23 -9.14 5.92
CA THR A 50 -14.07 -8.26 6.12
C THR A 50 -13.02 -8.61 5.08
N GLU A 51 -12.66 -7.64 4.26
CA GLU A 51 -11.67 -7.76 3.20
C GLU A 51 -10.54 -6.75 3.39
N ASP A 52 -9.30 -7.23 3.35
CA ASP A 52 -8.09 -6.40 3.36
C ASP A 52 -7.47 -6.34 1.97
N ARG A 53 -7.29 -5.14 1.43
CA ARG A 53 -6.65 -4.87 0.15
C ARG A 53 -5.35 -4.10 0.35
N LEU A 54 -4.42 -4.28 -0.58
CA LEU A 54 -3.20 -3.49 -0.64
C LEU A 54 -3.52 -2.06 -1.07
N GLY A 55 -3.06 -1.07 -0.31
CA GLY A 55 -3.28 0.35 -0.55
C GLY A 55 -1.97 1.14 -0.72
N GLY A 56 -2.09 2.40 -1.12
CA GLY A 56 -0.94 3.26 -1.34
C GLY A 56 0.03 2.75 -2.39
N ALA A 57 1.33 2.82 -2.12
CA ALA A 57 2.37 2.34 -3.02
C ALA A 57 2.26 0.83 -3.30
N ALA A 58 1.72 0.02 -2.37
CA ALA A 58 1.49 -1.40 -2.60
C ALA A 58 0.41 -1.65 -3.67
N ASN A 59 -0.64 -0.80 -3.75
CA ASN A 59 -1.62 -0.88 -4.83
C ASN A 59 -1.02 -0.46 -6.18
N VAL A 60 -0.13 0.54 -6.20
CA VAL A 60 0.60 0.91 -7.43
C VAL A 60 1.46 -0.26 -7.91
N ALA A 61 2.19 -0.91 -6.99
CA ALA A 61 3.00 -2.08 -7.30
C ALA A 61 2.15 -3.24 -7.87
N LEU A 62 0.98 -3.52 -7.27
CA LEU A 62 0.05 -4.54 -7.75
C LEU A 62 -0.48 -4.23 -9.16
N ASN A 63 -0.81 -2.96 -9.43
CA ASN A 63 -1.28 -2.55 -10.76
C ASN A 63 -0.20 -2.74 -11.84
N LEU A 64 1.05 -2.37 -11.55
CA LEU A 64 2.17 -2.59 -12.46
C LEU A 64 2.43 -4.07 -12.73
N GLN A 65 2.40 -4.89 -11.66
CA GLN A 65 2.51 -6.35 -11.77
C GLN A 65 1.37 -6.92 -12.63
N SER A 66 0.14 -6.43 -12.46
CA SER A 66 -1.02 -6.87 -13.25
C SER A 66 -0.91 -6.48 -14.74
N LEU A 67 -0.12 -5.47 -15.07
CA LEU A 67 0.22 -5.11 -16.45
C LEU A 67 1.36 -5.98 -17.03
N GLY A 68 1.96 -6.87 -16.22
CA GLY A 68 3.01 -7.79 -16.63
C GLY A 68 4.42 -7.38 -16.20
N ALA A 69 4.63 -6.19 -15.66
CA ALA A 69 5.95 -5.72 -15.25
C ALA A 69 6.52 -6.52 -14.06
N GLN A 70 7.85 -6.61 -13.98
CA GLN A 70 8.55 -6.97 -12.75
C GLN A 70 8.57 -5.76 -11.82
N VAL A 71 8.27 -5.97 -10.54
CA VAL A 71 8.17 -4.86 -9.59
C VAL A 71 9.04 -5.09 -8.36
N THR A 72 9.80 -4.08 -7.98
CA THR A 72 10.45 -4.00 -6.67
C THR A 72 9.75 -2.93 -5.83
N LEU A 73 9.18 -3.31 -4.70
CA LEU A 73 8.51 -2.39 -3.76
C LEU A 73 9.41 -2.13 -2.55
N LEU A 74 9.75 -0.87 -2.32
CA LEU A 74 10.51 -0.42 -1.15
C LEU A 74 9.63 0.46 -0.27
N SER A 75 9.46 0.06 1.01
CA SER A 75 8.61 0.78 1.95
C SER A 75 8.97 0.52 3.40
N ILE A 76 8.23 1.16 4.31
CA ILE A 76 8.28 0.91 5.75
C ILE A 76 6.94 0.35 6.24
N ILE A 77 7.00 -0.46 7.28
CA ILE A 77 5.84 -0.95 8.04
C ILE A 77 6.10 -0.81 9.54
N GLY A 78 5.07 -0.84 10.34
CA GLY A 78 5.21 -1.04 11.77
C GLY A 78 5.71 -2.45 12.11
N ALA A 79 6.33 -2.61 13.27
CA ALA A 79 6.61 -3.93 13.85
C ALA A 79 5.36 -4.41 14.62
N ASP A 80 4.22 -4.51 13.91
CA ASP A 80 2.90 -4.87 14.44
C ASP A 80 2.23 -5.94 13.56
N ASP A 81 1.12 -6.53 14.05
CA ASP A 81 0.40 -7.62 13.37
C ASP A 81 -0.11 -7.19 11.98
N GLU A 82 -0.46 -5.92 11.81
CA GLU A 82 -0.92 -5.38 10.52
C GLU A 82 0.24 -5.30 9.51
N GLY A 83 1.44 -4.99 9.98
CA GLY A 83 2.66 -5.03 9.18
C GLY A 83 2.98 -6.44 8.69
N GLU A 84 2.86 -7.45 9.54
CA GLU A 84 3.05 -8.85 9.16
C GLU A 84 1.94 -9.33 8.21
N ASN A 85 0.69 -8.93 8.43
CA ASN A 85 -0.42 -9.22 7.50
C ASN A 85 -0.13 -8.64 6.10
N LEU A 86 0.33 -7.39 6.05
CA LEU A 86 0.65 -6.71 4.80
C LEU A 86 1.83 -7.40 4.09
N ALA A 87 2.90 -7.74 4.81
CA ALA A 87 4.04 -8.49 4.26
C ALA A 87 3.61 -9.85 3.69
N THR A 88 2.81 -10.62 4.44
CA THR A 88 2.29 -11.92 4.00
C THR A 88 1.45 -11.79 2.73
N LYS A 89 0.63 -10.73 2.61
CA LYS A 89 -0.13 -10.49 1.36
C LYS A 89 0.79 -10.20 0.18
N LEU A 90 1.85 -9.42 0.37
CA LEU A 90 2.83 -9.13 -0.68
C LEU A 90 3.60 -10.38 -1.11
N ASP A 91 3.93 -11.28 -0.18
CA ASP A 91 4.60 -12.56 -0.48
C ASP A 91 3.81 -13.48 -1.42
N THR A 92 2.48 -13.30 -1.51
CA THR A 92 1.64 -14.10 -2.42
C THR A 92 1.64 -13.60 -3.87
N ILE A 93 2.24 -12.44 -4.15
CA ILE A 93 2.18 -11.79 -5.46
C ILE A 93 3.40 -12.21 -6.28
N THR A 94 3.17 -12.89 -7.39
CA THR A 94 4.23 -13.24 -8.34
C THR A 94 4.79 -12.01 -9.04
N ASN A 95 6.06 -12.03 -9.44
CA ASN A 95 6.77 -10.92 -10.10
C ASN A 95 6.80 -9.61 -9.29
N LEU A 96 6.60 -9.70 -7.96
CA LEU A 96 6.75 -8.59 -7.04
C LEU A 96 7.73 -8.99 -5.93
N GLU A 97 8.87 -8.30 -5.88
CA GLU A 97 9.82 -8.38 -4.78
C GLU A 97 9.60 -7.19 -3.84
N HIS A 98 9.59 -7.41 -2.54
CA HIS A 98 9.42 -6.32 -1.59
C HIS A 98 10.55 -6.22 -0.56
N HIS A 99 10.92 -5.00 -0.21
CA HIS A 99 11.95 -4.66 0.75
C HIS A 99 11.34 -3.75 1.84
N LEU A 100 10.71 -4.37 2.84
CA LEU A 100 10.06 -3.65 3.92
C LEU A 100 11.02 -3.40 5.09
N VAL A 101 11.14 -2.15 5.53
CA VAL A 101 11.82 -1.79 6.77
C VAL A 101 10.80 -1.78 7.91
N ARG A 102 11.00 -2.65 8.90
CA ARG A 102 10.16 -2.68 10.11
C ARG A 102 10.60 -1.61 11.09
N VAL A 103 9.68 -0.75 11.48
CA VAL A 103 9.93 0.38 12.37
C VAL A 103 9.26 0.12 13.73
N ASN A 104 10.06 0.00 14.78
CA ASN A 104 9.56 -0.18 16.14
C ASN A 104 8.71 1.01 16.57
N LYS A 105 7.65 0.75 17.33
CA LYS A 105 6.70 1.74 17.85
C LYS A 105 5.90 2.52 16.81
N ARG A 106 6.12 2.27 15.51
CA ARG A 106 5.28 2.80 14.44
C ARG A 106 4.08 1.90 14.22
N GLN A 107 2.93 2.48 13.98
CA GLN A 107 1.74 1.73 13.57
C GLN A 107 1.73 1.60 12.04
N THR A 108 1.44 0.38 11.55
CA THR A 108 1.14 0.17 10.13
C THR A 108 -0.18 0.85 9.79
N THR A 109 -0.19 1.60 8.70
CA THR A 109 -1.38 2.34 8.26
C THR A 109 -2.49 1.38 7.83
N VAL A 110 -3.67 1.50 8.45
CA VAL A 110 -4.89 0.77 8.09
C VAL A 110 -6.04 1.77 7.95
N LYS A 111 -6.68 1.77 6.79
CA LYS A 111 -7.87 2.60 6.51
C LYS A 111 -9.09 1.70 6.43
N THR A 112 -9.84 1.62 7.52
CA THR A 112 -11.04 0.78 7.62
C THR A 112 -12.27 1.53 7.13
N ARG A 113 -12.91 1.03 6.09
CA ARG A 113 -14.18 1.54 5.55
C ARG A 113 -15.31 0.62 5.95
N VAL A 114 -16.23 1.15 6.74
CA VAL A 114 -17.45 0.43 7.16
C VAL A 114 -18.56 0.74 6.16
N ILE A 115 -19.10 -0.30 5.51
CA ILE A 115 -20.02 -0.18 4.38
C ILE A 115 -21.30 -0.97 4.63
N SER A 116 -22.45 -0.36 4.35
CA SER A 116 -23.75 -1.04 4.31
C SER A 116 -24.37 -0.87 2.92
N GLY A 117 -24.52 -1.98 2.19
CA GLY A 117 -24.96 -1.95 0.80
C GLY A 117 -24.00 -1.15 -0.08
N LYS A 118 -24.48 0.01 -0.60
CA LYS A 118 -23.64 0.92 -1.42
C LYS A 118 -23.16 2.16 -0.66
N GLN A 119 -23.45 2.26 0.63
CA GLN A 119 -23.16 3.45 1.43
C GLN A 119 -22.01 3.19 2.39
N GLN A 120 -20.99 4.06 2.36
CA GLN A 120 -19.98 4.11 3.40
C GLN A 120 -20.53 4.84 4.62
N ILE A 121 -20.56 4.15 5.76
CA ILE A 121 -21.10 4.67 7.03
C ILE A 121 -20.05 5.49 7.76
N VAL A 122 -18.81 4.96 7.85
CA VAL A 122 -17.70 5.60 8.54
C VAL A 122 -16.38 5.08 7.98
N ARG A 123 -15.31 5.89 8.11
CA ARG A 123 -13.93 5.45 7.91
C ARG A 123 -13.18 5.59 9.23
N ILE A 124 -12.43 4.58 9.59
CA ILE A 124 -11.58 4.55 10.77
C ILE A 124 -10.15 4.44 10.28
N ASP A 125 -9.32 5.42 10.59
CA ASP A 125 -7.91 5.46 10.19
C ASP A 125 -7.04 5.16 11.41
N LYS A 126 -6.27 4.05 11.35
CA LYS A 126 -5.17 3.71 12.26
C LYS A 126 -3.89 4.03 11.53
N GLU A 127 -3.17 5.07 11.93
CA GLU A 127 -1.99 5.50 11.21
C GLU A 127 -1.02 6.29 12.10
N ASP A 128 0.26 6.27 11.72
CA ASP A 128 1.28 7.16 12.23
C ASP A 128 1.81 7.98 11.05
N THR A 129 1.68 9.29 11.13
CA THR A 129 2.08 10.23 10.08
C THR A 129 3.36 10.99 10.42
N ASN A 130 4.00 10.66 11.54
CA ASN A 130 5.27 11.29 11.91
C ASN A 130 6.37 10.91 10.92
N ASP A 131 7.24 11.86 10.64
CA ASP A 131 8.42 11.62 9.82
C ASP A 131 9.32 10.54 10.43
N ILE A 132 9.89 9.70 9.58
CA ILE A 132 10.91 8.74 10.00
C ILE A 132 12.15 9.50 10.45
N ASN A 133 12.85 8.96 11.45
CA ASN A 133 14.13 9.49 11.88
C ASN A 133 15.25 9.15 10.87
N GLU A 134 16.42 9.76 11.07
CA GLU A 134 17.57 9.59 10.19
C GLU A 134 18.04 8.12 10.11
N GLU A 135 18.02 7.39 11.23
CA GLU A 135 18.41 5.98 11.27
C GLU A 135 17.53 5.12 10.33
N VAL A 136 16.21 5.28 10.41
CA VAL A 136 15.26 4.57 9.53
C VAL A 136 15.43 5.03 8.07
N SER A 137 15.61 6.33 7.83
CA SER A 137 15.87 6.88 6.51
C SER A 137 17.13 6.25 5.89
N ASP A 138 18.21 6.10 6.64
CA ASP A 138 19.44 5.44 6.18
C ASP A 138 19.24 3.94 5.95
N MET A 139 18.39 3.27 6.75
CA MET A 139 18.05 1.86 6.48
C MET A 139 17.31 1.70 5.15
N VAL A 140 16.36 2.59 4.87
CA VAL A 140 15.63 2.62 3.60
C VAL A 140 16.58 2.89 2.45
N PHE A 141 17.45 3.90 2.58
CA PHE A 141 18.41 4.26 1.53
C PHE A 141 19.41 3.15 1.21
N ARG A 142 19.96 2.47 2.22
CA ARG A 142 20.82 1.30 2.01
C ARG A 142 20.11 0.16 1.26
N ARG A 143 18.83 -0.06 1.52
CA ARG A 143 18.05 -1.04 0.75
C ARG A 143 17.85 -0.60 -0.69
N PHE A 144 17.57 0.67 -0.90
CA PHE A 144 17.49 1.27 -2.22
C PHE A 144 18.76 1.05 -3.03
N GLU A 145 19.93 1.42 -2.48
CA GLU A 145 21.24 1.22 -3.14
C GLU A 145 21.50 -0.26 -3.46
N LYS A 146 21.16 -1.16 -2.53
CA LYS A 146 21.27 -2.60 -2.73
C LYS A 146 20.42 -3.06 -3.92
N CYS A 147 19.17 -2.65 -3.99
CA CYS A 147 18.29 -2.99 -5.11
C CYS A 147 18.83 -2.47 -6.44
N LEU A 148 19.30 -1.21 -6.49
CA LEU A 148 19.92 -0.65 -7.68
C LEU A 148 21.15 -1.43 -8.16
N SER A 149 21.97 -1.89 -7.21
CA SER A 149 23.21 -2.62 -7.55
C SER A 149 22.95 -4.05 -8.02
N GLN A 150 21.88 -4.70 -7.54
CA GLN A 150 21.55 -6.08 -7.86
C GLN A 150 20.70 -6.22 -9.13
N ASN A 151 19.70 -5.37 -9.26
CA ASN A 151 18.78 -5.39 -10.41
C ASN A 151 18.30 -3.95 -10.69
N PRO A 152 19.02 -3.18 -11.53
CA PRO A 152 18.65 -1.81 -11.83
C PRO A 152 17.26 -1.73 -12.47
N PRO A 153 16.34 -0.91 -11.95
CA PRO A 153 15.02 -0.74 -12.57
C PRO A 153 15.11 0.15 -13.82
N HIS A 154 14.19 -0.06 -14.76
CA HIS A 154 14.00 0.81 -15.92
C HIS A 154 13.35 2.15 -15.55
N GLY A 155 12.67 2.20 -14.41
CA GLY A 155 12.04 3.41 -13.88
C GLY A 155 11.73 3.30 -12.40
N ILE A 156 11.64 4.45 -11.74
CA ILE A 156 11.30 4.55 -10.31
C ILE A 156 10.04 5.40 -10.17
N ILE A 157 9.07 4.90 -9.41
CA ILE A 157 7.86 5.62 -9.03
C ILE A 157 7.96 5.94 -7.54
N ILE A 158 7.90 7.22 -7.20
CA ILE A 158 7.83 7.69 -5.82
C ILE A 158 6.39 8.03 -5.50
N GLN A 159 5.82 7.34 -4.48
CA GLN A 159 4.42 7.45 -4.13
C GLN A 159 4.25 7.94 -2.69
N ASP A 160 4.02 9.24 -2.56
CA ASP A 160 3.86 9.93 -1.29
C ASP A 160 2.37 10.07 -0.91
N TYR A 161 1.99 9.48 0.23
CA TYR A 161 0.69 9.64 0.88
C TYR A 161 0.78 10.42 2.19
N ASN A 162 1.91 11.10 2.41
CA ASN A 162 2.16 11.88 3.62
C ASN A 162 2.02 11.04 4.90
N LYS A 163 2.65 9.86 4.88
CA LYS A 163 2.75 8.96 6.04
C LYS A 163 4.17 8.92 6.61
N GLY A 164 4.96 9.95 6.33
CA GLY A 164 6.25 10.23 6.96
C GLY A 164 7.42 9.35 6.52
N MET A 165 7.27 8.45 5.52
CA MET A 165 8.40 7.71 4.97
C MET A 165 9.27 8.60 4.07
N LEU A 166 8.63 9.36 3.19
CA LEU A 166 9.31 10.13 2.15
C LEU A 166 9.70 11.53 2.68
N VAL A 167 10.63 11.54 3.64
CA VAL A 167 11.22 12.79 4.14
C VAL A 167 12.12 13.43 3.07
N GLU A 168 12.23 14.76 3.10
CA GLU A 168 12.99 15.54 2.11
C GLU A 168 14.43 15.05 1.97
N SER A 169 15.08 14.69 3.08
CA SER A 169 16.45 14.18 3.11
C SER A 169 16.60 12.84 2.38
N LEU A 170 15.59 11.94 2.49
CA LEU A 170 15.57 10.66 1.78
C LEU A 170 15.34 10.88 0.28
N ILE A 171 14.36 11.71 -0.07
CA ILE A 171 14.06 12.02 -1.47
C ILE A 171 15.29 12.59 -2.19
N LYS A 172 16.01 13.54 -1.56
CA LYS A 172 17.26 14.10 -2.12
C LYS A 172 18.38 13.09 -2.31
N LYS A 173 18.40 12.00 -1.55
CA LYS A 173 19.38 10.92 -1.73
C LYS A 173 18.99 9.96 -2.86
N ILE A 174 17.68 9.83 -3.15
CA ILE A 174 17.14 8.93 -4.17
C ILE A 174 17.23 9.54 -5.58
N ILE A 175 17.04 10.85 -5.70
CA ILE A 175 17.08 11.59 -6.96
C ILE A 175 18.52 12.03 -7.31
#